data_fc923a4d808d808923b07b13e3efdde7
#
_entry.id   fc923a4d808d808923b07b13e3efdde7
#
_cell.length_a   1.000
_cell.length_b   1.000
_cell.length_c   1.000
_cell.angle_alpha   90.00
_cell.angle_beta   90.00
_cell.angle_gamma   90.00
#
_symmetry.space_group_name_H-M   'P 1'
#
loop_
_entity.id
_entity.type
_entity.pdbx_description
1 polymer ?
#
loop_
_entity_poly.entity_id
_entity_poly.type
_entity_poly.pdbx_seq_one_letter_code
_entity_poly.pdbx_strand_id
1 'polypeptide(L)'
;IIYDPRNAKKQRGKVAGQMALNTDIAPTILSYAGAKVPVHYQGHNLQPIVNGNSPNDWRKDTFCEHLMENAIIPKWEGVRSQRYVYARYFQQEPPYEYLHDLRKDPNQIKNLVDDSAHAKILKRLRKRCNALRAEYGGEYDPSLVTNYKKEQKRIRAEAQARRKAAQQNKQRQN
;
A
#
# COMPACT_ATOMS: atom_id res chain seq x y z
N ILE A 1 3.68 -15.88 6.31
CA ILE A 1 4.59 -16.84 6.97
C ILE A 1 5.79 -17.03 6.07
N ILE A 2 6.98 -16.91 6.63
CA ILE A 2 8.25 -17.19 5.96
C ILE A 2 8.93 -18.35 6.71
N TYR A 3 9.35 -19.37 5.97
CA TYR A 3 10.11 -20.51 6.50
C TYR A 3 11.47 -20.60 5.82
N ASP A 4 12.54 -20.51 6.61
CA ASP A 4 13.89 -20.76 6.14
C ASP A 4 14.45 -22.01 6.85
N PRO A 5 14.65 -23.14 6.13
CA PRO A 5 15.13 -24.38 6.71
C PRO A 5 16.54 -24.28 7.29
N ARG A 6 17.34 -23.28 6.86
CA ARG A 6 18.72 -23.03 7.35
C ARG A 6 18.73 -22.44 8.74
N ASN A 7 17.62 -21.80 9.17
CA ASN A 7 17.52 -21.22 10.48
C ASN A 7 17.53 -22.28 11.59
N ALA A 8 18.23 -21.99 12.68
CA ALA A 8 18.24 -22.85 13.86
C ALA A 8 16.81 -23.10 14.37
N LYS A 9 16.57 -24.31 14.91
CA LYS A 9 15.24 -24.71 15.44
C LYS A 9 14.63 -23.67 16.38
N LYS A 10 15.47 -23.00 17.22
CA LYS A 10 15.05 -21.94 18.16
C LYS A 10 14.46 -20.68 17.51
N GLN A 11 14.68 -20.48 16.20
CA GLN A 11 14.13 -19.35 15.46
C GLN A 11 12.81 -19.71 14.73
N ARG A 12 12.48 -20.98 14.65
CA ARG A 12 11.26 -21.45 13.97
C ARG A 12 10.02 -21.23 14.81
N GLY A 13 8.88 -20.99 14.18
CA GLY A 13 7.58 -20.82 14.85
C GLY A 13 7.46 -19.52 15.66
N LYS A 14 8.37 -18.58 15.53
CA LYS A 14 8.29 -17.28 16.22
C LYS A 14 7.39 -16.31 15.47
N VAL A 15 6.72 -15.46 16.24
CA VAL A 15 5.98 -14.30 15.72
C VAL A 15 6.86 -13.07 15.86
N ALA A 16 7.09 -12.38 14.75
CA ALA A 16 7.80 -11.11 14.72
C ALA A 16 6.82 -9.94 14.83
N GLY A 17 7.09 -8.98 15.70
CA GLY A 17 6.23 -7.81 15.90
C GLY A 17 6.51 -6.64 14.96
N GLN A 18 7.49 -6.78 14.08
CA GLN A 18 7.83 -5.74 13.09
C GLN A 18 6.76 -5.63 12.02
N MET A 19 6.50 -4.40 11.57
CA MET A 19 5.55 -4.14 10.49
C MET A 19 6.11 -4.67 9.17
N ALA A 20 5.43 -5.64 8.56
CA ALA A 20 5.77 -6.20 7.26
C ALA A 20 4.67 -5.84 6.24
N LEU A 21 5.08 -5.58 5.02
CA LEU A 21 4.21 -5.20 3.90
C LEU A 21 4.34 -6.21 2.76
N ASN A 22 3.36 -6.27 1.88
CA ASN A 22 3.43 -7.08 0.66
C ASN A 22 4.56 -6.62 -0.28
N THR A 23 4.90 -5.32 -0.28
CA THR A 23 6.04 -4.76 -1.01
C THR A 23 7.40 -5.30 -0.56
N ASP A 24 7.48 -5.88 0.64
CA ASP A 24 8.70 -6.48 1.19
C ASP A 24 9.01 -7.87 0.59
N ILE A 25 8.04 -8.49 -0.06
CA ILE A 25 8.17 -9.86 -0.56
C ILE A 25 9.25 -9.92 -1.65
N ALA A 26 9.18 -9.03 -2.66
CA ALA A 26 10.11 -9.04 -3.76
C ALA A 26 11.57 -8.78 -3.35
N PRO A 27 11.90 -7.71 -2.56
CA PRO A 27 13.27 -7.53 -2.10
C PRO A 27 13.75 -8.66 -1.20
N THR A 28 12.87 -9.32 -0.45
CA THR A 28 13.22 -10.48 0.37
C THR A 28 13.61 -11.69 -0.51
N ILE A 29 12.82 -11.99 -1.55
CA ILE A 29 13.13 -13.07 -2.50
C ILE A 29 14.48 -12.81 -3.20
N LEU A 30 14.69 -11.58 -3.70
CA LEU A 30 15.95 -11.22 -4.35
C LEU A 30 17.15 -11.38 -3.42
N SER A 31 17.02 -10.96 -2.16
CA SER A 31 18.07 -11.13 -1.15
C SER A 31 18.37 -12.60 -0.86
N TYR A 32 17.36 -13.46 -0.77
CA TYR A 32 17.58 -14.90 -0.62
C TYR A 32 18.24 -15.55 -1.83
N ALA A 33 18.00 -15.02 -3.02
CA ALA A 33 18.62 -15.45 -4.26
C ALA A 33 20.04 -14.89 -4.46
N GLY A 34 20.55 -14.06 -3.56
CA GLY A 34 21.83 -13.37 -3.73
C GLY A 34 21.82 -12.29 -4.84
N ALA A 35 20.65 -11.90 -5.30
CA ALA A 35 20.50 -10.90 -6.33
C ALA A 35 20.43 -9.48 -5.75
N LYS A 36 20.91 -8.49 -6.52
CA LYS A 36 20.82 -7.08 -6.12
C LYS A 36 19.38 -6.60 -6.13
N VAL A 37 18.92 -6.00 -5.03
CA VAL A 37 17.63 -5.34 -4.95
C VAL A 37 17.71 -4.01 -5.71
N PRO A 38 16.84 -3.74 -6.70
CA PRO A 38 16.81 -2.47 -7.40
C PRO A 38 16.48 -1.30 -6.47
N VAL A 39 17.14 -0.16 -6.68
CA VAL A 39 17.04 1.03 -5.79
C VAL A 39 15.64 1.65 -5.72
N HIS A 40 14.81 1.42 -6.73
CA HIS A 40 13.43 1.92 -6.76
C HIS A 40 12.43 1.06 -5.99
N TYR A 41 12.87 -0.05 -5.40
CA TYR A 41 12.01 -0.87 -4.55
C TYR A 41 11.78 -0.19 -3.20
N GLN A 42 10.53 0.06 -2.86
CA GLN A 42 10.14 0.70 -1.59
C GLN A 42 10.02 -0.30 -0.43
N GLY A 43 9.98 -1.60 -0.73
CA GLY A 43 9.91 -2.66 0.28
C GLY A 43 11.28 -2.91 0.93
N HIS A 44 11.23 -3.46 2.14
CA HIS A 44 12.42 -3.85 2.91
C HIS A 44 12.65 -5.36 2.84
N ASN A 45 13.91 -5.77 2.89
CA ASN A 45 14.27 -7.17 3.04
C ASN A 45 13.88 -7.71 4.43
N LEU A 46 13.00 -8.71 4.49
CA LEU A 46 12.56 -9.33 5.74
C LEU A 46 13.55 -10.37 6.29
N GLN A 47 14.59 -10.74 5.55
CA GLN A 47 15.55 -11.77 5.95
C GLN A 47 16.19 -11.52 7.33
N PRO A 48 16.62 -10.30 7.71
CA PRO A 48 17.12 -10.04 9.07
C PRO A 48 16.10 -10.42 10.15
N ILE A 49 14.83 -10.06 9.96
CA ILE A 49 13.77 -10.36 10.94
C ILE A 49 13.52 -11.88 11.02
N VAL A 50 13.50 -12.57 9.88
CA VAL A 50 13.36 -14.04 9.82
C VAL A 50 14.52 -14.72 10.56
N ASN A 51 15.72 -14.14 10.51
CA ASN A 51 16.90 -14.63 11.21
C ASN A 51 16.95 -14.23 12.71
N GLY A 52 15.91 -13.53 13.20
CA GLY A 52 15.81 -13.10 14.59
C GLY A 52 16.53 -11.78 14.92
N ASN A 53 16.99 -11.05 13.91
CA ASN A 53 17.61 -9.74 14.04
C ASN A 53 16.55 -8.66 13.80
N SER A 54 16.46 -7.69 14.70
CA SER A 54 15.54 -6.55 14.55
C SER A 54 16.34 -5.31 14.21
N PRO A 55 16.32 -4.83 12.94
CA PRO A 55 16.99 -3.57 12.60
C PRO A 55 16.42 -2.40 13.42
N ASN A 56 17.28 -1.53 13.94
CA ASN A 56 16.88 -0.39 14.77
C ASN A 56 16.11 0.67 14.00
N ASP A 57 16.33 0.75 12.70
CA ASP A 57 15.72 1.68 11.75
C ASP A 57 14.48 1.10 11.03
N TRP A 58 13.97 -0.04 11.53
CA TRP A 58 12.79 -0.64 10.94
C TRP A 58 11.58 0.31 10.98
N ARG A 59 10.77 0.28 9.91
CA ARG A 59 9.59 1.15 9.79
C ARG A 59 8.66 1.05 10.99
N LYS A 60 8.18 2.20 11.45
CA LYS A 60 7.22 2.34 12.56
C LYS A 60 5.81 2.63 12.09
N ASP A 61 5.68 3.04 10.85
CA ASP A 61 4.43 3.36 10.17
C ASP A 61 4.54 3.07 8.67
N THR A 62 3.40 3.08 8.00
CA THR A 62 3.30 2.97 6.55
C THR A 62 2.26 3.93 6.02
N PHE A 63 2.47 4.42 4.79
CA PHE A 63 1.49 5.16 4.02
C PHE A 63 0.55 4.19 3.33
N CYS A 64 -0.74 4.50 3.33
CA CYS A 64 -1.77 3.76 2.64
C CYS A 64 -2.58 4.74 1.82
N GLU A 65 -2.93 4.36 0.60
CA GLU A 65 -3.75 5.21 -0.27
C GLU A 65 -4.67 4.37 -1.16
N HIS A 66 -5.79 4.97 -1.56
CA HIS A 66 -6.70 4.45 -2.56
C HIS A 66 -7.05 5.57 -3.52
N LEU A 67 -6.42 5.56 -4.69
CA LEU A 67 -6.54 6.62 -5.71
C LEU A 67 -7.39 6.20 -6.90
N MET A 68 -7.91 4.97 -6.89
CA MET A 68 -8.70 4.44 -8.01
C MET A 68 -10.05 5.16 -8.11
N GLU A 69 -10.46 5.50 -9.34
CA GLU A 69 -11.80 6.00 -9.62
C GLU A 69 -12.84 4.92 -9.33
N ASN A 70 -13.66 5.16 -8.32
CA ASN A 70 -14.73 4.26 -7.91
C ASN A 70 -15.95 5.10 -7.50
N ALA A 71 -17.16 4.69 -7.94
CA ALA A 71 -18.39 5.40 -7.61
C ALA A 71 -18.82 5.21 -6.14
N ILE A 72 -18.33 4.17 -5.49
CA ILE A 72 -18.76 3.78 -4.13
C ILE A 72 -17.69 4.12 -3.09
N ILE A 73 -16.41 3.92 -3.43
CA ILE A 73 -15.30 4.14 -2.52
C ILE A 73 -14.58 5.44 -2.90
N PRO A 74 -14.74 6.52 -2.13
CA PRO A 74 -14.01 7.76 -2.38
C PRO A 74 -12.50 7.56 -2.24
N LYS A 75 -11.71 8.41 -2.89
CA LYS A 75 -10.26 8.40 -2.75
C LYS A 75 -9.86 8.81 -1.33
N TRP A 76 -8.90 8.11 -0.80
CA TRP A 76 -8.38 8.37 0.54
C TRP A 76 -6.88 8.12 0.63
N GLU A 77 -6.27 8.72 1.61
CA GLU A 77 -4.89 8.48 2.02
C GLU A 77 -4.79 8.41 3.53
N GLY A 78 -3.76 7.78 4.06
CA GLY A 78 -3.64 7.63 5.49
C GLY A 78 -2.31 7.05 5.96
N VAL A 79 -2.18 6.95 7.26
CA VAL A 79 -1.03 6.39 7.95
C VAL A 79 -1.47 5.29 8.90
N ARG A 80 -0.87 4.12 8.78
CA ARG A 80 -1.00 3.04 9.74
C ARG A 80 0.30 2.88 10.52
N SER A 81 0.22 2.94 11.83
CA SER A 81 1.28 2.57 12.76
C SER A 81 0.89 1.31 13.54
N GLN A 82 1.75 0.83 14.44
CA GLN A 82 1.41 -0.31 15.29
C GLN A 82 0.20 -0.04 16.22
N ARG A 83 -0.02 1.23 16.60
CA ARG A 83 -1.09 1.59 17.54
C ARG A 83 -2.21 2.38 16.90
N TYR A 84 -1.92 3.30 16.01
CA TYR A 84 -2.91 4.22 15.45
C TYR A 84 -3.09 4.02 13.95
N VAL A 85 -4.34 4.16 13.52
CA VAL A 85 -4.70 4.32 12.11
C VAL A 85 -5.31 5.69 11.95
N TYR A 86 -4.82 6.45 10.99
CA TYR A 86 -5.38 7.71 10.55
C TYR A 86 -5.63 7.64 9.05
N ALA A 87 -6.78 8.11 8.60
CA ALA A 87 -7.07 8.28 7.18
C ALA A 87 -7.92 9.53 6.95
N ARG A 88 -7.83 10.07 5.73
CA ARG A 88 -8.66 11.18 5.25
C ARG A 88 -9.15 10.94 3.84
N TYR A 89 -10.43 11.22 3.60
CA TYR A 89 -11.06 11.28 2.30
C TYR A 89 -10.94 12.70 1.78
N PHE A 90 -9.89 12.96 1.01
CA PHE A 90 -9.47 14.33 0.66
C PHE A 90 -10.31 14.98 -0.45
N GLN A 91 -11.20 14.22 -1.12
CA GLN A 91 -12.11 14.73 -2.13
C GLN A 91 -13.48 15.11 -1.58
N GLN A 92 -13.71 14.93 -0.30
CA GLN A 92 -14.94 15.35 0.37
C GLN A 92 -14.78 16.76 0.94
N GLU A 93 -15.88 17.52 1.00
CA GLU A 93 -15.90 18.89 1.49
C GLU A 93 -16.94 19.04 2.60
N PRO A 94 -16.55 19.19 3.88
CA PRO A 94 -15.17 19.11 4.39
C PRO A 94 -14.58 17.70 4.28
N PRO A 95 -13.24 17.56 4.27
CA PRO A 95 -12.61 16.24 4.24
C PRO A 95 -13.07 15.38 5.41
N TYR A 96 -13.52 14.16 5.12
CA TYR A 96 -13.87 13.20 6.15
C TYR A 96 -12.62 12.50 6.67
N GLU A 97 -12.44 12.48 7.98
CA GLU A 97 -11.27 11.89 8.61
C GLU A 97 -11.62 10.86 9.66
N TYR A 98 -10.75 9.88 9.89
CA TYR A 98 -10.82 9.05 11.07
C TYR A 98 -9.47 8.79 11.71
N LEU A 99 -9.57 8.56 13.01
CA LEU A 99 -8.48 8.16 13.88
C LEU A 99 -8.95 7.02 14.77
N HIS A 100 -8.21 5.92 14.79
CA HIS A 100 -8.48 4.79 15.66
C HIS A 100 -7.25 4.40 16.49
N ASP A 101 -7.46 4.02 17.74
CA ASP A 101 -6.44 3.43 18.62
C ASP A 101 -6.58 1.90 18.63
N LEU A 102 -5.79 1.21 17.85
CA LEU A 102 -5.86 -0.25 17.66
C LEU A 102 -5.61 -1.07 18.93
N ARG A 103 -5.03 -0.47 19.98
CA ARG A 103 -4.87 -1.14 21.28
C ARG A 103 -6.17 -1.16 22.08
N LYS A 104 -6.96 -0.09 21.98
CA LYS A 104 -8.22 0.07 22.71
C LYS A 104 -9.44 -0.36 21.89
N ASP A 105 -9.32 -0.22 20.57
CA ASP A 105 -10.37 -0.50 19.60
C ASP A 105 -9.77 -1.23 18.37
N PRO A 106 -9.44 -2.51 18.50
CA PRO A 106 -8.87 -3.29 17.39
C PRO A 106 -9.83 -3.43 16.20
N ASN A 107 -11.13 -3.30 16.42
CA ASN A 107 -12.16 -3.38 15.40
C ASN A 107 -12.47 -2.03 14.73
N GLN A 108 -11.83 -0.93 15.17
CA GLN A 108 -11.95 0.39 14.58
C GLN A 108 -13.41 0.90 14.52
N ILE A 109 -14.15 0.70 15.61
CA ILE A 109 -15.58 1.08 15.70
C ILE A 109 -15.72 2.55 16.08
N LYS A 110 -14.86 3.05 17.00
CA LYS A 110 -14.95 4.41 17.54
C LYS A 110 -13.99 5.34 16.82
N ASN A 111 -14.52 6.30 16.05
CA ASN A 111 -13.73 7.38 15.49
C ASN A 111 -13.33 8.38 16.59
N LEU A 112 -12.04 8.68 16.69
CA LEU A 112 -11.45 9.57 17.71
C LEU A 112 -11.08 10.96 17.15
N VAL A 113 -11.49 11.27 15.92
CA VAL A 113 -11.12 12.52 15.25
C VAL A 113 -11.57 13.76 16.03
N ASP A 114 -12.76 13.71 16.63
CA ASP A 114 -13.33 14.81 17.40
C ASP A 114 -13.03 14.71 18.91
N ASP A 115 -12.26 13.73 19.33
CA ASP A 115 -11.87 13.56 20.74
C ASP A 115 -10.70 14.50 21.08
N SER A 116 -10.95 15.50 21.91
CA SER A 116 -9.95 16.46 22.36
C SER A 116 -8.74 15.83 23.04
N ALA A 117 -8.90 14.70 23.73
CA ALA A 117 -7.82 13.94 24.35
C ALA A 117 -6.84 13.38 23.31
N HIS A 118 -7.29 13.20 22.07
CA HIS A 118 -6.48 12.69 20.96
C HIS A 118 -5.99 13.76 19.97
N ALA A 119 -6.29 15.06 20.22
CA ALA A 119 -5.95 16.16 19.31
C ALA A 119 -4.44 16.23 18.97
N LYS A 120 -3.56 16.00 19.94
CA LYS A 120 -2.10 15.98 19.70
C LYS A 120 -1.67 14.82 18.79
N ILE A 121 -2.29 13.65 18.95
CA ILE A 121 -2.04 12.47 18.13
C ILE A 121 -2.52 12.73 16.71
N LEU A 122 -3.73 13.25 16.54
CA LEU A 122 -4.31 13.60 15.24
C LEU A 122 -3.42 14.58 14.48
N LYS A 123 -2.99 15.68 15.12
CA LYS A 123 -2.08 16.66 14.52
C LYS A 123 -0.77 16.03 14.04
N ARG A 124 -0.20 15.14 14.85
CA ARG A 124 1.04 14.42 14.49
C ARG A 124 0.84 13.51 13.29
N LEU A 125 -0.28 12.76 13.24
CA LEU A 125 -0.55 11.83 12.14
C LEU A 125 -0.91 12.56 10.84
N ARG A 126 -1.63 13.68 10.90
CA ARG A 126 -1.83 14.57 9.74
C ARG A 126 -0.50 15.03 9.15
N LYS A 127 0.42 15.53 10.01
CA LYS A 127 1.77 15.92 9.57
C LYS A 127 2.54 14.75 8.97
N ARG A 128 2.47 13.56 9.61
CA ARG A 128 3.17 12.37 9.11
C ARG A 128 2.59 11.89 7.77
N CYS A 129 1.27 11.92 7.60
CA CYS A 129 0.60 11.61 6.35
C CYS A 129 1.09 12.51 5.21
N ASN A 130 1.15 13.83 5.44
CA ASN A 130 1.68 14.77 4.46
C ASN A 130 3.14 14.49 4.09
N ALA A 131 3.97 14.16 5.08
CA ALA A 131 5.39 13.85 4.85
C ALA A 131 5.55 12.57 4.02
N LEU A 132 4.80 11.51 4.35
CA LEU A 132 4.83 10.24 3.60
C LEU A 132 4.27 10.43 2.18
N ARG A 133 3.19 11.19 2.02
CA ARG A 133 2.67 11.52 0.70
C ARG A 133 3.72 12.20 -0.17
N ALA A 134 4.44 13.18 0.38
CA ALA A 134 5.51 13.87 -0.35
C ALA A 134 6.67 12.91 -0.71
N GLU A 135 6.99 11.97 0.19
CA GLU A 135 8.03 10.95 -0.02
C GLU A 135 7.66 9.96 -1.14
N TYR A 136 6.37 9.56 -1.23
CA TYR A 136 5.92 8.47 -2.10
C TYR A 136 5.18 8.92 -3.37
N GLY A 137 5.34 10.13 -3.82
CA GLY A 137 4.85 10.56 -5.13
C GLY A 137 4.10 11.89 -5.14
N GLY A 138 3.86 12.49 -3.98
CA GLY A 138 3.24 13.81 -3.89
C GLY A 138 1.73 13.78 -3.88
N GLU A 139 1.12 14.89 -4.28
CA GLU A 139 -0.33 15.04 -4.30
C GLU A 139 -0.97 14.24 -5.44
N TYR A 140 -2.20 13.80 -5.20
CA TYR A 140 -2.99 13.16 -6.24
C TYR A 140 -3.15 14.08 -7.45
N ASP A 141 -2.72 13.60 -8.61
CA ASP A 141 -2.89 14.30 -9.88
C ASP A 141 -4.06 13.69 -10.68
N PRO A 142 -5.19 14.38 -10.82
CA PRO A 142 -6.34 13.90 -11.58
C PRO A 142 -6.03 13.59 -13.04
N SER A 143 -5.00 14.22 -13.62
CA SER A 143 -4.63 14.00 -15.02
C SER A 143 -4.13 12.59 -15.28
N LEU A 144 -3.49 11.94 -14.29
CA LEU A 144 -3.01 10.56 -14.38
C LEU A 144 -4.18 9.59 -14.64
N VAL A 145 -5.32 9.79 -13.95
CA VAL A 145 -6.51 8.95 -14.14
C VAL A 145 -7.17 9.21 -15.49
N THR A 146 -7.22 10.46 -15.92
CA THR A 146 -7.75 10.81 -17.23
C THR A 146 -6.94 10.17 -18.34
N ASN A 147 -5.62 10.20 -18.26
CA ASN A 147 -4.71 9.55 -19.19
C ASN A 147 -4.87 8.04 -19.17
N TYR A 148 -4.97 7.42 -17.98
CA TYR A 148 -5.23 5.98 -17.84
C TYR A 148 -6.55 5.55 -18.49
N LYS A 149 -7.64 6.29 -18.29
CA LYS A 149 -8.93 6.00 -18.91
C LYS A 149 -8.87 6.10 -20.44
N LYS A 150 -8.18 7.09 -20.98
CA LYS A 150 -7.94 7.23 -22.43
C LYS A 150 -7.16 6.05 -22.97
N GLU A 151 -6.09 5.67 -22.31
CA GLU A 151 -5.24 4.54 -22.70
C GLU A 151 -6.00 3.21 -22.63
N GLN A 152 -6.75 2.96 -21.59
CA GLN A 152 -7.60 1.76 -21.47
C GLN A 152 -8.66 1.69 -22.60
N LYS A 153 -9.25 2.82 -22.97
CA LYS A 153 -10.19 2.89 -24.11
C LYS A 153 -9.49 2.55 -25.42
N ARG A 154 -8.27 3.07 -25.62
CA ARG A 154 -7.44 2.77 -26.81
C ARG A 154 -7.12 1.29 -26.90
N ILE A 155 -6.58 0.70 -25.83
CA ILE A 155 -6.23 -0.74 -25.76
C ILE A 155 -7.44 -1.63 -26.03
N ARG A 156 -8.59 -1.31 -25.47
CA ARG A 156 -9.84 -2.06 -25.72
C ARG A 156 -10.28 -1.97 -27.18
N ALA A 157 -10.21 -0.79 -27.79
CA ALA A 157 -10.58 -0.58 -29.19
C ALA A 157 -9.63 -1.37 -30.12
N GLU A 158 -8.32 -1.34 -29.89
CA GLU A 158 -7.32 -2.10 -30.62
C GLU A 158 -7.54 -3.62 -30.52
N ALA A 159 -7.80 -4.12 -29.30
CA ALA A 159 -8.10 -5.53 -29.08
C ALA A 159 -9.39 -5.98 -29.83
N GLN A 160 -10.41 -5.13 -29.82
CA GLN A 160 -11.66 -5.40 -30.55
C GLN A 160 -11.45 -5.40 -32.06
N ALA A 161 -10.68 -4.45 -32.60
CA ALA A 161 -10.32 -4.40 -34.01
C ALA A 161 -9.55 -5.67 -34.45
N ARG A 162 -8.56 -6.10 -33.68
CA ARG A 162 -7.80 -7.36 -33.93
C ARG A 162 -8.73 -8.58 -33.96
N ARG A 163 -9.68 -8.68 -33.01
CA ARG A 163 -10.65 -9.79 -32.98
C ARG A 163 -11.56 -9.81 -34.23
N LYS A 164 -12.06 -8.64 -34.65
CA LYS A 164 -12.87 -8.52 -35.87
C LYS A 164 -12.07 -8.91 -37.13
N ALA A 165 -10.85 -8.43 -37.26
CA ALA A 165 -9.97 -8.78 -38.39
C ALA A 165 -9.68 -10.28 -38.42
N ALA A 166 -9.41 -10.92 -37.27
CA ALA A 166 -9.20 -12.36 -37.20
C ALA A 166 -10.44 -13.18 -37.60
N GLN A 167 -11.64 -12.70 -37.21
CA GLN A 167 -12.90 -13.36 -37.61
C GLN A 167 -13.14 -13.24 -39.12
N GLN A 168 -12.91 -12.06 -39.72
CA GLN A 168 -13.07 -11.85 -41.16
C GLN A 168 -12.09 -12.71 -41.98
N ASN A 169 -10.83 -12.86 -41.50
CA ASN A 169 -9.85 -13.73 -42.17
C ASN A 169 -10.26 -15.20 -42.12
N LYS A 170 -10.84 -15.69 -41.01
CA LYS A 170 -11.37 -17.05 -40.92
C LYS A 170 -12.57 -17.29 -41.89
N GLN A 171 -13.42 -16.28 -42.05
CA GLN A 171 -14.56 -16.39 -42.96
C GLN A 171 -14.16 -16.37 -44.46
N ARG A 172 -12.99 -15.82 -44.81
CA ARG A 172 -12.46 -15.80 -46.19
C ARG A 172 -11.72 -17.06 -46.56
N GLN A 173 -11.33 -17.89 -45.58
CA GLN A 173 -10.60 -19.15 -45.82
C GLN A 173 -11.51 -20.38 -45.82
N ASN A 174 -12.80 -20.23 -45.48
CA ASN A 174 -13.85 -21.24 -45.65
C ASN A 174 -14.72 -20.92 -46.86
#